data_5aeba238be5a4d161a86e6497dfa057a
#
_entry.id   5aeba238be5a4d161a86e6497dfa057a
#
_cell.length_a   1.000
_cell.length_b   1.000
_cell.length_c   1.000
_cell.angle_alpha   90.00
_cell.angle_beta   90.00
_cell.angle_gamma   90.00
#
_symmetry.space_group_name_H-M   'P 1'
#
loop_
_entity.id
_entity.type
_entity.pdbx_description
1 polymer ?
#
loop_
_entity_poly.entity_id
_entity_poly.type
_entity_poly.pdbx_seq_one_letter_code
_entity_poly.pdbx_strand_id
1 'polypeptide(L)'
;MKVKDAMHKGVDWVSPDTPVTELAKLMREHDIGAIPIGENDRLIGMVTDRDIVCKGLAQDNFDAGRATARDVMTPGIHCCRDDDDLAKAVRHMEALKVRRLPVINKSKRMVGILSLGDISHSAPGAVLAEWAKSVSAHH
;
A
#
# COMPACT_ATOMS: atom_id res chain seq x y z
N MET A 1 7.26 19.93 -0.03
CA MET A 1 6.43 19.13 -0.94
C MET A 1 5.43 18.32 -0.15
N LYS A 2 4.19 18.33 -0.56
CA LYS A 2 3.13 17.57 0.09
C LYS A 2 2.96 16.21 -0.54
N VAL A 3 2.39 15.27 0.22
CA VAL A 3 2.10 13.92 -0.27
C VAL A 3 1.28 13.97 -1.57
N LYS A 4 0.29 14.86 -1.65
CA LYS A 4 -0.57 15.00 -2.84
C LYS A 4 0.20 15.36 -4.11
N ASP A 5 1.39 15.95 -3.98
CA ASP A 5 2.21 16.35 -5.13
C ASP A 5 3.00 15.17 -5.71
N ALA A 6 3.21 14.12 -4.93
CA ALA A 6 3.99 12.95 -5.33
C ALA A 6 3.16 11.68 -5.51
N MET A 7 2.01 11.58 -4.85
CA MET A 7 1.18 10.37 -4.87
C MET A 7 0.62 10.04 -6.23
N HIS A 8 0.35 8.76 -6.44
CA HIS A 8 -0.44 8.29 -7.57
C HIS A 8 -1.92 8.49 -7.24
N LYS A 9 -2.61 9.29 -8.05
CA LYS A 9 -4.02 9.63 -7.87
C LYS A 9 -4.93 8.53 -8.42
N GLY A 10 -6.13 8.45 -7.85
CA GLY A 10 -7.14 7.54 -8.33
C GLY A 10 -6.86 6.12 -7.86
N VAL A 11 -7.39 5.79 -6.72
CA VAL A 11 -7.22 4.46 -6.18
C VAL A 11 -8.57 3.80 -6.07
N ASP A 12 -8.65 2.63 -6.68
CA ASP A 12 -9.78 1.76 -6.51
C ASP A 12 -9.42 0.73 -5.45
N TRP A 13 -10.12 0.76 -4.35
CA TRP A 13 -10.04 -0.33 -3.41
C TRP A 13 -10.94 -1.47 -3.88
N VAL A 14 -10.72 -2.66 -3.34
CA VAL A 14 -11.60 -3.80 -3.59
C VAL A 14 -12.20 -4.29 -2.28
N SER A 15 -13.28 -5.04 -2.38
CA SER A 15 -13.96 -5.65 -1.23
C SER A 15 -13.07 -6.70 -0.57
N PRO A 16 -13.18 -6.89 0.75
CA PRO A 16 -12.48 -7.99 1.43
C PRO A 16 -12.92 -9.38 0.96
N ASP A 17 -14.05 -9.47 0.29
CA ASP A 17 -14.54 -10.73 -0.27
C ASP A 17 -14.03 -11.00 -1.69
N THR A 18 -13.17 -10.14 -2.22
CA THR A 18 -12.56 -10.32 -3.53
C THR A 18 -11.66 -11.56 -3.51
N PRO A 19 -11.82 -12.49 -4.47
CA PRO A 19 -10.97 -13.68 -4.52
C PRO A 19 -9.49 -13.34 -4.69
N VAL A 20 -8.63 -14.10 -4.05
CA VAL A 20 -7.17 -13.92 -4.15
C VAL A 20 -6.70 -14.01 -5.60
N THR A 21 -7.31 -14.89 -6.40
CA THR A 21 -6.99 -15.01 -7.83
C THR A 21 -7.29 -13.72 -8.59
N GLU A 22 -8.36 -13.03 -8.23
CA GLU A 22 -8.72 -11.74 -8.83
C GLU A 22 -7.69 -10.67 -8.45
N LEU A 23 -7.24 -10.65 -7.19
CA LEU A 23 -6.18 -9.74 -6.75
C LEU A 23 -4.89 -9.95 -7.53
N ALA A 24 -4.52 -11.20 -7.73
CA ALA A 24 -3.32 -11.55 -8.51
C ALA A 24 -3.42 -11.05 -9.95
N LYS A 25 -4.60 -11.18 -10.57
CA LYS A 25 -4.83 -10.68 -11.93
C LYS A 25 -4.73 -9.17 -12.01
N LEU A 26 -5.31 -8.45 -11.03
CA LEU A 26 -5.23 -6.99 -10.97
C LEU A 26 -3.78 -6.52 -10.81
N MET A 27 -3.01 -7.21 -9.98
CA MET A 27 -1.58 -6.90 -9.80
C MET A 27 -0.82 -7.07 -11.10
N ARG A 28 -1.09 -8.13 -11.84
CA ARG A 28 -0.45 -8.38 -13.14
C ARG A 28 -0.87 -7.35 -14.18
N GLU A 29 -2.17 -7.09 -14.29
CA GLU A 29 -2.71 -6.19 -15.33
C GLU A 29 -2.24 -4.75 -15.14
N HIS A 30 -2.15 -4.29 -13.90
CA HIS A 30 -1.80 -2.91 -13.57
C HIS A 30 -0.34 -2.76 -13.11
N ASP A 31 0.42 -3.83 -13.11
CA ASP A 31 1.83 -3.85 -12.66
C ASP A 31 1.98 -3.19 -11.27
N ILE A 32 1.16 -3.64 -10.33
CA ILE A 32 1.15 -3.14 -8.95
C ILE A 32 1.36 -4.29 -7.99
N GLY A 33 1.96 -3.99 -6.84
CA GLY A 33 2.24 -4.98 -5.81
C GLY A 33 1.42 -4.81 -4.53
N ALA A 34 0.45 -3.90 -4.53
CA ALA A 34 -0.38 -3.64 -3.37
C ALA A 34 -1.77 -3.19 -3.81
N ILE A 35 -2.80 -3.71 -3.14
CA ILE A 35 -4.20 -3.37 -3.41
C ILE A 35 -4.86 -3.00 -2.08
N PRO A 36 -5.45 -1.81 -1.97
CA PRO A 36 -6.20 -1.43 -0.79
C PRO A 36 -7.50 -2.21 -0.69
N ILE A 37 -7.85 -2.55 0.54
CA ILE A 37 -9.09 -3.27 0.83
C ILE A 37 -10.01 -2.34 1.59
N GLY A 38 -11.21 -2.16 1.08
CA GLY A 38 -12.21 -1.28 1.67
C GLY A 38 -13.55 -1.96 1.87
N GLU A 39 -14.25 -1.53 2.90
CA GLU A 39 -15.59 -2.02 3.26
C GLU A 39 -16.37 -0.87 3.86
N ASN A 40 -17.62 -0.72 3.46
CA ASN A 40 -18.49 0.35 3.96
C ASN A 40 -17.86 1.75 3.82
N ASP A 41 -17.28 2.00 2.65
CA ASP A 41 -16.62 3.28 2.32
C ASP A 41 -15.41 3.60 3.22
N ARG A 42 -14.82 2.58 3.84
CA ARG A 42 -13.64 2.71 4.71
C ARG A 42 -12.53 1.78 4.27
N LEU A 43 -11.32 2.28 4.36
CA LEU A 43 -10.12 1.45 4.18
C LEU A 43 -9.98 0.55 5.42
N ILE A 44 -9.91 -0.77 5.21
CA ILE A 44 -9.78 -1.73 6.32
C ILE A 44 -8.47 -2.50 6.30
N GLY A 45 -7.75 -2.48 5.20
CA GLY A 45 -6.49 -3.20 5.12
C GLY A 45 -5.83 -3.04 3.76
N MET A 46 -4.78 -3.82 3.57
CA MET A 46 -3.98 -3.82 2.35
C MET A 46 -3.58 -5.26 2.04
N VAL A 47 -3.60 -5.64 0.78
CA VAL A 47 -3.02 -6.90 0.31
C VAL A 47 -1.84 -6.58 -0.59
N THR A 48 -0.70 -7.15 -0.28
CA THR A 48 0.49 -7.07 -1.12
C THR A 48 0.74 -8.40 -1.81
N ASP A 49 1.58 -8.39 -2.84
CA ASP A 49 2.05 -9.62 -3.48
C ASP A 49 2.75 -10.53 -2.48
N ARG A 50 3.51 -9.97 -1.53
CA ARG A 50 4.12 -10.73 -0.45
C ARG A 50 3.07 -11.40 0.46
N ASP A 51 1.96 -10.73 0.75
CA ASP A 51 0.86 -11.31 1.54
C ASP A 51 0.29 -12.55 0.85
N ILE A 52 0.08 -12.49 -0.45
CA ILE A 52 -0.45 -13.62 -1.22
C ILE A 52 0.50 -14.81 -1.13
N VAL A 53 1.79 -14.57 -1.22
CA VAL A 53 2.80 -15.62 -1.12
C VAL A 53 2.92 -16.14 0.31
N CYS A 54 3.15 -15.26 1.28
CA CYS A 54 3.53 -15.66 2.63
C CYS A 54 2.34 -16.03 3.53
N LYS A 55 1.23 -15.34 3.38
CA LYS A 55 0.01 -15.61 4.17
C LYS A 55 -0.97 -16.51 3.41
N GLY A 56 -0.79 -16.64 2.10
CA GLY A 56 -1.61 -17.50 1.25
C GLY A 56 -0.86 -18.78 0.89
N LEU A 57 -0.17 -18.76 -0.22
CA LEU A 57 0.44 -19.97 -0.82
C LEU A 57 1.35 -20.74 0.12
N ALA A 58 2.05 -20.08 1.03
CA ALA A 58 2.96 -20.73 1.97
C ALA A 58 2.25 -21.44 3.14
N GLN A 59 0.96 -21.21 3.32
CA GLN A 59 0.19 -21.82 4.40
C GLN A 59 -0.28 -23.21 4.01
N ASP A 60 -0.26 -24.14 4.99
CA ASP A 60 -0.78 -25.47 4.78
C ASP A 60 -2.31 -25.38 4.56
N ASN A 61 -2.82 -26.21 3.66
CA ASN A 61 -4.26 -26.28 3.36
C ASN A 61 -4.84 -24.98 2.75
N PHE A 62 -3.99 -24.12 2.21
CA PHE A 62 -4.47 -22.94 1.52
C PHE A 62 -5.16 -23.33 0.20
N ASP A 63 -6.40 -22.88 0.04
CA ASP A 63 -7.18 -23.12 -1.17
C ASP A 63 -7.31 -21.81 -1.95
N ALA A 64 -6.48 -21.64 -2.98
CA ALA A 64 -6.47 -20.43 -3.80
C ALA A 64 -7.81 -20.21 -4.52
N GLY A 65 -8.58 -21.26 -4.76
CA GLY A 65 -9.88 -21.17 -5.42
C GLY A 65 -10.98 -20.62 -4.51
N ARG A 66 -10.78 -20.63 -3.19
CA ARG A 66 -11.77 -20.16 -2.20
C ARG A 66 -11.30 -18.97 -1.39
N ALA A 67 -10.01 -18.78 -1.27
CA ALA A 67 -9.45 -17.71 -0.45
C ALA A 67 -9.82 -16.33 -1.00
N THR A 68 -10.07 -15.41 -0.09
CA THR A 68 -10.40 -14.02 -0.41
C THR A 68 -9.36 -13.06 0.17
N ALA A 69 -9.48 -11.77 -0.16
CA ALA A 69 -8.62 -10.73 0.37
C ALA A 69 -8.58 -10.75 1.90
N ARG A 70 -9.72 -11.02 2.54
CA ARG A 70 -9.82 -11.11 4.00
C ARG A 70 -8.85 -12.11 4.60
N ASP A 71 -8.58 -13.21 3.90
CA ASP A 71 -7.72 -14.28 4.40
C ASP A 71 -6.23 -13.93 4.38
N VAL A 72 -5.83 -13.01 3.51
CA VAL A 72 -4.42 -12.67 3.31
C VAL A 72 -4.07 -11.22 3.60
N MET A 73 -5.07 -10.34 3.78
CA MET A 73 -4.80 -8.92 4.00
C MET A 73 -4.10 -8.66 5.32
N THR A 74 -3.32 -7.60 5.34
CA THR A 74 -2.81 -7.01 6.58
C THR A 74 -3.88 -6.03 7.03
N PRO A 75 -4.53 -6.27 8.18
CA PRO A 75 -5.56 -5.36 8.69
C PRO A 75 -4.93 -4.10 9.29
N GLY A 76 -5.75 -3.07 9.40
CA GLY A 76 -5.33 -1.84 10.04
C GLY A 76 -5.29 -0.67 9.06
N ILE A 77 -5.27 0.54 9.65
CA ILE A 77 -5.33 1.77 8.89
C ILE A 77 -3.99 2.49 9.00
N HIS A 78 -2.97 1.92 8.36
CA HIS A 78 -1.71 2.64 8.19
C HIS A 78 -1.83 3.45 6.92
N CYS A 79 -1.95 4.76 7.05
CA CYS A 79 -2.11 5.66 5.92
C CYS A 79 -1.44 6.98 6.22
N CYS A 80 -1.29 7.83 5.20
CA CYS A 80 -0.86 9.21 5.37
C CYS A 80 -1.92 10.14 4.80
N ARG A 81 -1.79 11.43 5.14
CA ARG A 81 -2.71 12.47 4.65
C ARG A 81 -2.15 13.08 3.38
N ASP A 82 -3.03 13.46 2.48
CA ASP A 82 -2.63 14.14 1.25
C ASP A 82 -1.96 15.50 1.51
N ASP A 83 -2.29 16.12 2.64
CA ASP A 83 -1.71 17.40 3.07
C ASP A 83 -0.49 17.25 4.00
N ASP A 84 -0.07 16.04 4.32
CA ASP A 84 1.16 15.80 5.08
C ASP A 84 2.38 16.20 4.24
N ASP A 85 3.45 16.63 4.94
CA ASP A 85 4.75 16.80 4.29
C ASP A 85 5.27 15.43 3.83
N LEU A 86 5.86 15.42 2.64
CA LEU A 86 6.40 14.19 2.07
C LEU A 86 7.45 13.55 2.99
N ALA A 87 8.30 14.36 3.63
CA ALA A 87 9.30 13.86 4.57
C ALA A 87 8.67 13.14 5.77
N LYS A 88 7.52 13.62 6.26
CA LYS A 88 6.78 12.97 7.33
C LYS A 88 6.27 11.60 6.90
N ALA A 89 5.73 11.50 5.68
CA ALA A 89 5.25 10.24 5.12
C ALA A 89 6.38 9.23 4.96
N VAL A 90 7.56 9.69 4.51
CA VAL A 90 8.75 8.84 4.38
C VAL A 90 9.16 8.27 5.74
N ARG A 91 9.19 9.09 6.77
CA ARG A 91 9.51 8.63 8.13
C ARG A 91 8.48 7.62 8.64
N HIS A 92 7.21 7.81 8.30
CA HIS A 92 6.15 6.88 8.66
C HIS A 92 6.35 5.54 7.95
N MET A 93 6.69 5.54 6.67
CA MET A 93 7.04 4.33 5.93
C MET A 93 8.21 3.60 6.54
N GLU A 94 9.26 4.34 6.96
CA GLU A 94 10.41 3.77 7.66
C GLU A 94 10.01 3.08 8.94
N ALA A 95 9.23 3.76 9.77
CA ALA A 95 8.79 3.23 11.06
C ALA A 95 7.95 1.96 10.89
N LEU A 96 7.11 1.91 9.87
CA LEU A 96 6.25 0.76 9.57
C LEU A 96 6.96 -0.30 8.74
N LYS A 97 8.13 -0.01 8.17
CA LYS A 97 8.87 -0.91 7.27
C LYS A 97 8.05 -1.30 6.04
N VAL A 98 7.34 -0.34 5.47
CA VAL A 98 6.50 -0.53 4.29
C VAL A 98 6.99 0.34 3.14
N ARG A 99 6.69 -0.08 1.91
CA ARG A 99 7.11 0.62 0.69
C ARG A 99 5.98 1.43 0.05
N ARG A 100 4.79 1.31 0.57
CA ARG A 100 3.60 2.01 0.08
C ARG A 100 2.71 2.36 1.23
N LEU A 101 2.01 3.49 1.09
CA LEU A 101 0.97 3.89 2.04
C LEU A 101 -0.25 4.38 1.27
N PRO A 102 -1.44 3.95 1.64
CA PRO A 102 -2.65 4.60 1.18
C PRO A 102 -2.68 6.05 1.64
N VAL A 103 -3.22 6.91 0.80
CA VAL A 103 -3.35 8.34 1.09
C VAL A 103 -4.81 8.67 1.28
N ILE A 104 -5.14 9.30 2.40
CA ILE A 104 -6.49 9.76 2.68
C ILE A 104 -6.53 11.28 2.69
N ASN A 105 -7.71 11.83 2.42
CA ASN A 105 -7.92 13.26 2.53
C ASN A 105 -8.47 13.63 3.91
N LYS A 106 -8.77 14.91 4.10
CA LYS A 106 -9.32 15.47 5.34
C LYS A 106 -10.65 14.79 5.75
N SER A 107 -11.41 14.30 4.79
CA SER A 107 -12.67 13.58 5.03
C SER A 107 -12.48 12.08 5.26
N LYS A 108 -11.23 11.63 5.42
CA LYS A 108 -10.86 10.23 5.62
C LYS A 108 -11.20 9.32 4.45
N ARG A 109 -11.33 9.89 3.26
CA ARG A 109 -11.53 9.12 2.03
C ARG A 109 -10.20 8.88 1.36
N MET A 110 -10.03 7.71 0.82
CA MET A 110 -8.82 7.36 0.09
C MET A 110 -8.75 8.14 -1.23
N VAL A 111 -7.64 8.81 -1.47
CA VAL A 111 -7.44 9.64 -2.66
C VAL A 111 -6.26 9.23 -3.50
N GLY A 112 -5.41 8.34 -3.01
CA GLY A 112 -4.25 7.89 -3.75
C GLY A 112 -3.42 6.87 -3.00
N ILE A 113 -2.29 6.51 -3.60
CA ILE A 113 -1.25 5.69 -2.98
C ILE A 113 0.08 6.41 -3.15
N LEU A 114 0.86 6.43 -2.08
CA LEU A 114 2.24 6.92 -2.11
C LEU A 114 3.17 5.72 -2.05
N SER A 115 4.07 5.60 -3.02
CA SER A 115 5.08 4.55 -3.05
C SER A 115 6.48 5.15 -3.01
N LEU A 116 7.47 4.31 -2.67
CA LEU A 116 8.87 4.72 -2.75
C LEU A 116 9.27 5.10 -4.18
N GLY A 117 8.67 4.44 -5.19
CA GLY A 117 8.88 4.81 -6.58
C GLY A 117 8.41 6.22 -6.89
N ASP A 118 7.24 6.61 -6.38
CA ASP A 118 6.72 7.97 -6.54
C ASP A 118 7.65 9.00 -5.90
N ILE A 119 8.17 8.68 -4.72
CA ILE A 119 9.10 9.54 -4.00
C ILE A 119 10.39 9.73 -4.79
N SER A 120 10.92 8.67 -5.38
CA SER A 120 12.18 8.74 -6.15
C SER A 120 12.04 9.62 -7.39
N HIS A 121 10.84 9.74 -7.96
CA HIS A 121 10.59 10.58 -9.12
C HIS A 121 10.36 12.05 -8.78
N SER A 122 9.80 12.34 -7.61
CA SER A 122 9.25 13.66 -7.31
C SER A 122 9.89 14.35 -6.12
N ALA A 123 10.57 13.62 -5.24
CA ALA A 123 11.01 14.16 -3.96
C ALA A 123 12.26 15.03 -4.06
N PRO A 124 12.37 16.05 -3.19
CA PRO A 124 13.63 16.78 -3.02
C PRO A 124 14.78 15.86 -2.58
N GLY A 125 15.99 16.22 -2.91
CA GLY A 125 17.17 15.41 -2.61
C GLY A 125 17.34 15.00 -1.15
N ALA A 126 16.96 15.87 -0.21
CA ALA A 126 17.02 15.57 1.22
C ALA A 126 16.10 14.42 1.60
N VAL A 127 14.90 14.36 1.02
CA VAL A 127 13.93 13.29 1.26
C VAL A 127 14.42 12.00 0.64
N LEU A 128 14.99 12.05 -0.57
CA LEU A 128 15.58 10.89 -1.23
C LEU A 128 16.74 10.31 -0.42
N ALA A 129 17.58 11.17 0.17
CA ALA A 129 18.70 10.73 1.01
C ALA A 129 18.20 9.99 2.26
N GLU A 130 17.14 10.49 2.88
CA GLU A 130 16.52 9.84 4.05
C GLU A 130 15.97 8.48 3.67
N TRP A 131 15.28 8.38 2.54
CA TRP A 131 14.78 7.12 2.03
C TRP A 131 15.90 6.11 1.76
N ALA A 132 16.98 6.55 1.12
CA ALA A 132 18.12 5.68 0.82
C ALA A 132 18.72 5.05 2.08
N LYS A 133 18.81 5.82 3.16
CA LYS A 133 19.23 5.29 4.47
C LYS A 133 18.29 4.24 4.99
N SER A 134 16.99 4.49 4.90
CA SER A 134 15.95 3.57 5.35
C SER A 134 16.04 2.24 4.63
N VAL A 135 16.13 2.27 3.31
CA VAL A 135 16.23 1.07 2.47
C VAL A 135 17.48 0.28 2.83
N SER A 136 18.61 0.95 3.00
CA SER A 136 19.87 0.30 3.38
C SER A 136 19.81 -0.34 4.76
N ALA A 137 19.10 0.28 5.71
CA ALA A 137 18.97 -0.24 7.07
C ALA A 137 18.11 -1.50 7.14
N HIS A 138 17.23 -1.73 6.15
CA HIS A 138 16.28 -2.84 6.16
C HIS A 138 16.64 -3.96 5.17
N HIS A 139 17.75 -3.83 4.54
CA HIS A 139 18.33 -4.85 3.67
C HIS A 139 19.59 -5.44 4.27
#